data_6df050eb7689e989316b022af203bb9f
#
_entry.id   6df050eb7689e989316b022af203bb9f
#
_cell.length_a   1.000
_cell.length_b   1.000
_cell.length_c   1.000
_cell.angle_alpha   90.00
_cell.angle_beta   90.00
_cell.angle_gamma   90.00
#
_symmetry.space_group_name_H-M   'P 1'
#
loop_
_entity.id
_entity.type
_entity.pdbx_description
1 polymer ?
#
loop_
_entity_poly.entity_id
_entity_poly.type
_entity_poly.pdbx_seq_one_letter_code
_entity_poly.pdbx_strand_id
1 'polypeptide(L)'
;MSLAPPPSWPTAPHLSRAELGRRQFAMLASGSIGFGVFLSGFVISEPAPYELFMAGLIGIFALTGALRISAGTAPLLVLLLLFNAGGLLSMTQMADLATGPMYIAVSTFLALSAVFFAAVIEADWRRLRLIYNAYTLAALATGMIGILGYFNAFPGAAMFTLYDRAKGAFQDPNVFGPFLTLPAVFLVQRIVTERLATAPLKLIPLAILTLAVFLSFSRAAWGLYAFSILASVGFMLLKERSSAFRLKIAAIAAVGVVMMILVVLVALQSDKVSSLFFERAELVQSYDSARLGRFARHLLGFQMALEHPLGIGPLVFGPIYGEDTHNIWLKALLDYSWLGFAAWIVFTFLTLAMGLKILLRERPWQPYLMAAYSVYVGHVAIGNVIDTDHWRHHYLIFGIIWGCIALERRWQMGAVFVRPPSAPHEQREALRSVG
;
A
#
# COMPACT_ATOMS: atom_id res chain seq x y z
N MET A 1 36.71 -39.13 -48.65
CA MET A 1 35.56 -38.48 -47.98
C MET A 1 36.09 -37.80 -46.72
N SER A 2 36.29 -36.48 -46.80
CA SER A 2 36.72 -35.70 -45.65
C SER A 2 35.45 -35.29 -44.86
N LEU A 3 35.36 -35.76 -43.61
CA LEU A 3 34.27 -35.40 -42.73
C LEU A 3 34.48 -33.93 -42.26
N ALA A 4 33.52 -33.07 -42.56
CA ALA A 4 33.53 -31.70 -42.05
C ALA A 4 33.54 -31.71 -40.51
N PRO A 5 34.30 -30.82 -39.85
CA PRO A 5 34.30 -30.73 -38.37
C PRO A 5 32.90 -30.34 -37.85
N PRO A 6 32.49 -30.85 -36.70
CA PRO A 6 31.18 -30.53 -36.11
C PRO A 6 31.06 -29.03 -35.83
N PRO A 7 29.87 -28.45 -36.00
CA PRO A 7 29.65 -27.01 -35.73
C PRO A 7 30.01 -26.68 -34.30
N SER A 8 30.88 -25.68 -34.10
CA SER A 8 31.26 -25.17 -32.80
C SER A 8 30.01 -24.50 -32.16
N TRP A 9 29.53 -25.04 -31.07
CA TRP A 9 28.49 -24.43 -30.28
C TRP A 9 28.96 -23.05 -29.76
N PRO A 10 28.16 -22.01 -29.88
CA PRO A 10 28.52 -20.69 -29.32
C PRO A 10 28.75 -20.85 -27.81
N THR A 11 29.99 -20.67 -27.38
CA THR A 11 30.35 -20.64 -25.95
C THR A 11 29.53 -19.54 -25.27
N ALA A 12 28.81 -19.90 -24.21
CA ALA A 12 28.08 -18.92 -23.41
C ALA A 12 29.05 -17.79 -22.98
N PRO A 13 28.67 -16.51 -23.12
CA PRO A 13 29.55 -15.40 -22.80
C PRO A 13 29.99 -15.52 -21.33
N HIS A 14 31.31 -15.67 -21.12
CA HIS A 14 31.88 -15.70 -19.77
C HIS A 14 31.71 -14.33 -19.12
N LEU A 15 30.83 -14.27 -18.10
CA LEU A 15 30.64 -13.05 -17.30
C LEU A 15 31.93 -12.73 -16.55
N SER A 16 32.36 -11.48 -16.60
CA SER A 16 33.47 -11.00 -15.79
C SER A 16 33.11 -11.10 -14.28
N ARG A 17 34.12 -11.24 -13.42
CA ARG A 17 33.91 -11.25 -11.95
C ARG A 17 33.15 -10.00 -11.46
N ALA A 18 33.39 -8.83 -12.07
CA ALA A 18 32.68 -7.59 -11.76
C ALA A 18 31.21 -7.60 -12.20
N GLU A 19 30.88 -8.26 -13.31
CA GLU A 19 29.50 -8.44 -13.75
C GLU A 19 28.76 -9.45 -12.87
N LEU A 20 29.44 -10.52 -12.46
CA LEU A 20 28.88 -11.50 -11.54
C LEU A 20 28.58 -10.85 -10.19
N GLY A 21 29.51 -10.10 -9.62
CA GLY A 21 29.32 -9.35 -8.37
C GLY A 21 28.16 -8.35 -8.45
N ARG A 22 28.03 -7.60 -9.56
CA ARG A 22 26.90 -6.68 -9.77
C ARG A 22 25.55 -7.42 -9.85
N ARG A 23 25.49 -8.57 -10.51
CA ARG A 23 24.27 -9.39 -10.55
C ARG A 23 23.90 -9.96 -9.18
N GLN A 24 24.88 -10.46 -8.44
CA GLN A 24 24.66 -10.96 -7.07
C GLN A 24 24.15 -9.84 -6.15
N PHE A 25 24.75 -8.67 -6.18
CA PHE A 25 24.28 -7.51 -5.42
C PHE A 25 22.84 -7.13 -5.81
N ALA A 26 22.52 -7.07 -7.09
CA ALA A 26 21.17 -6.75 -7.57
C ALA A 26 20.12 -7.80 -7.13
N MET A 27 20.49 -9.08 -7.08
CA MET A 27 19.62 -10.16 -6.59
C MET A 27 19.39 -10.03 -5.09
N LEU A 28 20.47 -9.84 -4.30
CA LEU A 28 20.38 -9.64 -2.85
C LEU A 28 19.56 -8.40 -2.51
N ALA A 29 19.82 -7.28 -3.16
CA ALA A 29 19.07 -6.04 -3.00
C ALA A 29 17.57 -6.24 -3.30
N SER A 30 17.25 -6.93 -4.40
CA SER A 30 15.85 -7.22 -4.74
C SER A 30 15.21 -8.18 -3.73
N GLY A 31 15.91 -9.22 -3.31
CA GLY A 31 15.45 -10.16 -2.27
C GLY A 31 15.17 -9.44 -0.94
N SER A 32 16.09 -8.56 -0.51
CA SER A 32 15.94 -7.78 0.72
C SER A 32 14.76 -6.80 0.65
N ILE A 33 14.55 -6.13 -0.50
CA ILE A 33 13.38 -5.26 -0.71
C ILE A 33 12.09 -6.08 -0.59
N GLY A 34 12.01 -7.23 -1.29
CA GLY A 34 10.84 -8.11 -1.22
C GLY A 34 10.57 -8.63 0.19
N PHE A 35 11.61 -9.03 0.92
CA PHE A 35 11.50 -9.48 2.29
C PHE A 35 11.04 -8.36 3.23
N GLY A 36 11.58 -7.14 3.09
CA GLY A 36 11.12 -5.97 3.84
C GLY A 36 9.62 -5.69 3.61
N VAL A 37 9.16 -5.73 2.35
CA VAL A 37 7.74 -5.58 2.04
C VAL A 37 6.90 -6.71 2.66
N PHE A 38 7.39 -7.95 2.64
CA PHE A 38 6.71 -9.08 3.28
C PHE A 38 6.57 -8.88 4.79
N LEU A 39 7.61 -8.40 5.47
CA LEU A 39 7.57 -8.14 6.90
C LEU A 39 6.53 -7.06 7.29
N SER A 40 6.14 -6.16 6.38
CA SER A 40 5.13 -5.13 6.66
C SER A 40 3.75 -5.68 7.04
N GLY A 41 3.48 -6.96 6.77
CA GLY A 41 2.25 -7.66 7.17
C GLY A 41 2.26 -8.21 8.61
N PHE A 42 3.35 -8.00 9.37
CA PHE A 42 3.55 -8.60 10.69
C PHE A 42 3.94 -7.53 11.71
N VAL A 43 2.93 -6.96 12.38
CA VAL A 43 3.04 -5.83 13.31
C VAL A 43 2.32 -6.17 14.61
N ILE A 44 2.73 -7.27 15.25
CA ILE A 44 2.13 -7.75 16.51
C ILE A 44 2.52 -6.83 17.67
N SER A 45 3.74 -6.31 17.66
CA SER A 45 4.28 -5.37 18.64
C SER A 45 5.08 -4.27 17.97
N GLU A 46 5.33 -3.15 18.66
CA GLU A 46 6.19 -2.07 18.19
C GLU A 46 7.40 -1.93 19.13
N PRO A 47 8.62 -1.78 18.59
CA PRO A 47 8.97 -1.81 17.16
C PRO A 47 8.80 -3.21 16.55
N ALA A 48 8.19 -3.28 15.36
CA ALA A 48 8.01 -4.55 14.66
C ALA A 48 9.28 -4.96 13.91
N PRO A 49 9.43 -6.24 13.51
CA PRO A 49 10.55 -6.69 12.69
C PRO A 49 10.71 -5.88 11.39
N TYR A 50 9.62 -5.33 10.86
CA TYR A 50 9.62 -4.45 9.70
C TYR A 50 10.47 -3.20 9.91
N GLU A 51 10.28 -2.48 11.03
CA GLU A 51 11.01 -1.23 11.30
C GLU A 51 12.50 -1.49 11.39
N LEU A 52 12.90 -2.50 12.16
CA LEU A 52 14.31 -2.83 12.37
C LEU A 52 14.97 -3.25 11.07
N PHE A 53 14.32 -4.11 10.29
CA PHE A 53 14.85 -4.57 9.02
C PHE A 53 14.95 -3.44 7.99
N MET A 54 13.90 -2.65 7.83
CA MET A 54 13.85 -1.56 6.85
C MET A 54 14.79 -0.41 7.21
N ALA A 55 14.93 -0.07 8.50
CA ALA A 55 15.90 0.95 8.94
C ALA A 55 17.34 0.52 8.58
N GLY A 56 17.69 -0.73 8.84
CA GLY A 56 18.98 -1.30 8.42
C GLY A 56 19.17 -1.30 6.91
N LEU A 57 18.13 -1.70 6.15
CA LEU A 57 18.16 -1.74 4.70
C LEU A 57 18.33 -0.33 4.09
N ILE A 58 17.55 0.66 4.56
CA ILE A 58 17.68 2.06 4.15
C ILE A 58 19.08 2.59 4.45
N GLY A 59 19.63 2.31 5.64
CA GLY A 59 20.99 2.67 6.03
C GLY A 59 22.04 2.06 5.10
N ILE A 60 21.96 0.77 4.78
CA ILE A 60 22.89 0.11 3.86
C ILE A 60 22.80 0.75 2.46
N PHE A 61 21.61 1.01 1.93
CA PHE A 61 21.44 1.64 0.62
C PHE A 61 21.96 3.07 0.58
N ALA A 62 21.82 3.82 1.68
CA ALA A 62 22.36 5.17 1.81
C ALA A 62 23.90 5.15 1.86
N LEU A 63 24.48 4.31 2.71
CA LEU A 63 25.96 4.20 2.87
C LEU A 63 26.64 3.67 1.61
N THR A 64 26.02 2.77 0.87
CA THR A 64 26.58 2.22 -0.39
C THR A 64 26.33 3.12 -1.60
N GLY A 65 25.64 4.27 -1.43
CA GLY A 65 25.27 5.16 -2.54
C GLY A 65 24.23 4.55 -3.51
N ALA A 66 23.60 3.44 -3.12
CA ALA A 66 22.53 2.80 -3.88
C ALA A 66 21.18 3.55 -3.76
N LEU A 67 20.98 4.30 -2.68
CA LEU A 67 19.84 5.21 -2.51
C LEU A 67 20.15 6.55 -3.17
N ARG A 68 19.48 6.83 -4.29
CA ARG A 68 19.63 8.09 -5.02
C ARG A 68 18.31 8.86 -5.03
N ILE A 69 18.34 10.07 -4.50
CA ILE A 69 17.19 10.97 -4.51
C ILE A 69 17.28 11.83 -5.77
N SER A 70 16.33 11.68 -6.66
CA SER A 70 16.24 12.45 -7.90
C SER A 70 15.35 13.69 -7.72
N ALA A 71 15.40 14.59 -8.69
CA ALA A 71 14.45 15.70 -8.74
C ALA A 71 12.99 15.24 -8.90
N GLY A 72 12.74 13.97 -9.24
CA GLY A 72 11.39 13.36 -9.27
C GLY A 72 10.90 12.94 -7.89
N THR A 73 11.80 12.47 -7.01
CA THR A 73 11.50 12.00 -5.66
C THR A 73 11.77 13.06 -4.57
N ALA A 74 12.51 14.11 -4.88
CA ALA A 74 12.84 15.17 -3.91
C ALA A 74 11.61 15.86 -3.30
N PRO A 75 10.52 16.18 -4.02
CA PRO A 75 9.33 16.78 -3.41
C PRO A 75 8.68 15.88 -2.35
N LEU A 76 8.67 14.55 -2.55
CA LEU A 76 8.21 13.59 -1.55
C LEU A 76 9.03 13.71 -0.26
N LEU A 77 10.36 13.69 -0.37
CA LEU A 77 11.27 13.83 0.77
C LEU A 77 11.03 15.16 1.50
N VAL A 78 11.04 16.27 0.77
CA VAL A 78 10.93 17.62 1.37
C VAL A 78 9.60 17.78 2.11
N LEU A 79 8.49 17.39 1.50
CA LEU A 79 7.15 17.55 2.11
C LEU A 79 6.97 16.65 3.34
N LEU A 80 7.46 15.41 3.30
CA LEU A 80 7.40 14.52 4.45
C LEU A 80 8.37 14.93 5.58
N LEU A 81 9.52 15.53 5.26
CA LEU A 81 10.42 16.10 6.27
C LEU A 81 9.80 17.35 6.90
N LEU A 82 9.14 18.22 6.11
CA LEU A 82 8.42 19.39 6.65
C LEU A 82 7.25 18.96 7.55
N PHE A 83 6.53 17.89 7.18
CA PHE A 83 5.50 17.31 8.04
C PHE A 83 6.10 16.89 9.40
N ASN A 84 7.20 16.15 9.40
CA ASN A 84 7.86 15.71 10.63
C ASN A 84 8.54 16.87 11.40
N ALA A 85 9.04 17.89 10.72
CA ALA A 85 9.54 19.11 11.36
C ALA A 85 8.41 19.83 12.12
N GLY A 86 7.19 19.84 11.56
CA GLY A 86 6.00 20.30 12.27
C GLY A 86 5.73 19.48 13.55
N GLY A 87 5.94 18.16 13.52
CA GLY A 87 5.85 17.29 14.70
C GLY A 87 6.88 17.61 15.78
N LEU A 88 8.14 17.85 15.37
CA LEU A 88 9.19 18.31 16.30
C LEU A 88 8.82 19.65 16.93
N LEU A 89 8.25 20.56 16.15
CA LEU A 89 7.78 21.86 16.65
C LEU A 89 6.61 21.68 17.64
N SER A 90 5.66 20.80 17.33
CA SER A 90 4.53 20.51 18.23
C SER A 90 4.97 19.90 19.56
N MET A 91 6.02 19.06 19.55
CA MET A 91 6.60 18.48 20.77
C MET A 91 7.11 19.54 21.75
N THR A 92 7.48 20.73 21.30
CA THR A 92 7.91 21.83 22.20
C THR A 92 6.79 22.33 23.11
N GLN A 93 5.55 21.98 22.81
CA GLN A 93 4.36 22.33 23.59
C GLN A 93 3.97 21.27 24.63
N MET A 94 4.65 20.12 24.61
CA MET A 94 4.34 19.01 25.54
C MET A 94 4.93 19.25 26.92
N ALA A 95 4.12 19.01 27.95
CA ALA A 95 4.59 19.01 29.35
C ALA A 95 5.40 17.74 29.67
N ASP A 96 5.10 16.61 29.00
CA ASP A 96 5.79 15.33 29.18
C ASP A 96 6.22 14.78 27.81
N LEU A 97 7.50 14.47 27.67
CA LEU A 97 8.11 13.94 26.45
C LEU A 97 8.25 12.41 26.43
N ALA A 98 7.56 11.67 27.32
CA ALA A 98 7.73 10.22 27.43
C ALA A 98 7.38 9.47 26.12
N THR A 99 6.37 9.91 25.35
CA THR A 99 5.87 9.23 24.17
C THR A 99 6.12 9.97 22.85
N GLY A 100 6.12 11.30 22.88
CA GLY A 100 6.23 12.16 21.69
C GLY A 100 7.46 11.87 20.80
N PRO A 101 8.68 11.79 21.35
CA PRO A 101 9.88 11.54 20.56
C PRO A 101 9.85 10.24 19.77
N MET A 102 9.38 9.15 20.38
CA MET A 102 9.26 7.85 19.70
C MET A 102 8.22 7.93 18.57
N TYR A 103 7.09 8.59 18.81
CA TYR A 103 6.06 8.78 17.80
C TYR A 103 6.58 9.50 16.56
N ILE A 104 7.28 10.64 16.73
CA ILE A 104 7.88 11.38 15.61
C ILE A 104 9.04 10.62 14.97
N ALA A 105 9.82 9.85 15.73
CA ALA A 105 10.87 9.01 15.17
C ALA A 105 10.29 7.93 14.23
N VAL A 106 9.19 7.27 14.63
CA VAL A 106 8.47 6.30 13.78
C VAL A 106 7.89 7.02 12.54
N SER A 107 7.26 8.18 12.69
CA SER A 107 6.75 8.97 11.55
C SER A 107 7.87 9.32 10.56
N THR A 108 9.03 9.75 11.07
CA THR A 108 10.22 10.05 10.25
C THR A 108 10.76 8.82 9.55
N PHE A 109 10.83 7.68 10.23
CA PHE A 109 11.21 6.40 9.63
C PHE A 109 10.25 6.03 8.50
N LEU A 110 8.94 6.16 8.69
CA LEU A 110 7.93 5.90 7.67
C LEU A 110 8.09 6.82 6.46
N ALA A 111 8.36 8.11 6.68
CA ALA A 111 8.68 9.07 5.63
C ALA A 111 9.90 8.62 4.81
N LEU A 112 10.98 8.22 5.47
CA LEU A 112 12.19 7.71 4.80
C LEU A 112 11.93 6.39 4.06
N SER A 113 11.05 5.53 4.58
CA SER A 113 10.65 4.30 3.89
C SER A 113 9.91 4.59 2.59
N ALA A 114 9.02 5.58 2.55
CA ALA A 114 8.35 6.02 1.32
C ALA A 114 9.35 6.52 0.27
N VAL A 115 10.31 7.34 0.69
CA VAL A 115 11.39 7.84 -0.20
C VAL A 115 12.26 6.69 -0.71
N PHE A 116 12.60 5.73 0.14
CA PHE A 116 13.33 4.52 -0.24
C PHE A 116 12.58 3.74 -1.32
N PHE A 117 11.29 3.44 -1.12
CA PHE A 117 10.49 2.72 -2.12
C PHE A 117 10.39 3.52 -3.42
N ALA A 118 10.19 4.83 -3.39
CA ALA A 118 10.18 5.66 -4.58
C ALA A 118 11.53 5.58 -5.35
N ALA A 119 12.64 5.69 -4.65
CA ALA A 119 13.98 5.65 -5.25
C ALA A 119 14.32 4.27 -5.85
N VAL A 120 14.00 3.17 -5.16
CA VAL A 120 14.26 1.83 -5.69
C VAL A 120 13.36 1.47 -6.88
N ILE A 121 12.13 1.99 -6.93
CA ILE A 121 11.23 1.84 -8.08
C ILE A 121 11.75 2.67 -9.25
N GLU A 122 12.16 3.93 -9.02
CA GLU A 122 12.75 4.76 -10.05
C GLU A 122 14.01 4.14 -10.67
N ALA A 123 14.84 3.50 -9.86
CA ALA A 123 16.05 2.83 -10.31
C ALA A 123 15.76 1.63 -11.23
N ASP A 124 14.73 0.84 -10.93
CA ASP A 124 14.26 -0.29 -11.74
C ASP A 124 12.75 -0.51 -11.53
N TRP A 125 11.94 -0.17 -12.54
CA TRP A 125 10.49 -0.33 -12.50
C TRP A 125 10.03 -1.79 -12.32
N ARG A 126 10.86 -2.78 -12.68
CA ARG A 126 10.56 -4.21 -12.51
C ARG A 126 10.41 -4.61 -11.05
N ARG A 127 10.97 -3.82 -10.12
CA ARG A 127 10.78 -3.99 -8.68
C ARG A 127 9.33 -3.80 -8.24
N LEU A 128 8.51 -3.09 -9.00
CA LEU A 128 7.06 -3.01 -8.74
C LEU A 128 6.42 -4.39 -8.69
N ARG A 129 6.75 -5.27 -9.66
CA ARG A 129 6.23 -6.64 -9.65
C ARG A 129 6.66 -7.42 -8.39
N LEU A 130 7.90 -7.26 -7.97
CA LEU A 130 8.42 -7.87 -6.75
C LEU A 130 7.69 -7.36 -5.51
N ILE A 131 7.55 -6.02 -5.39
CA ILE A 131 6.87 -5.35 -4.28
C ILE A 131 5.41 -5.84 -4.18
N TYR A 132 4.67 -5.84 -5.29
CA TYR A 132 3.28 -6.29 -5.30
C TYR A 132 3.12 -7.78 -4.97
N ASN A 133 4.02 -8.64 -5.47
CA ASN A 133 3.98 -10.05 -5.15
C ASN A 133 4.32 -10.31 -3.67
N ALA A 134 5.35 -9.67 -3.14
CA ALA A 134 5.73 -9.78 -1.73
C ALA A 134 4.62 -9.26 -0.80
N TYR A 135 4.00 -8.12 -1.17
CA TYR A 135 2.89 -7.56 -0.42
C TYR A 135 1.65 -8.47 -0.48
N THR A 136 1.33 -9.03 -1.64
CA THR A 136 0.22 -9.98 -1.78
C THR A 136 0.46 -11.22 -0.91
N LEU A 137 1.68 -11.74 -0.88
CA LEU A 137 2.04 -12.87 -0.02
C LEU A 137 1.90 -12.53 1.47
N ALA A 138 2.38 -11.36 1.89
CA ALA A 138 2.22 -10.87 3.26
C ALA A 138 0.74 -10.74 3.65
N ALA A 139 -0.07 -10.15 2.77
CA ALA A 139 -1.50 -9.96 2.99
C ALA A 139 -2.26 -11.30 3.07
N LEU A 140 -1.90 -12.26 2.24
CA LEU A 140 -2.48 -13.61 2.31
C LEU A 140 -2.10 -14.32 3.60
N ALA A 141 -0.84 -14.23 4.01
CA ALA A 141 -0.37 -14.85 5.25
C ALA A 141 -1.09 -14.26 6.47
N THR A 142 -1.08 -12.93 6.63
CA THR A 142 -1.74 -12.28 7.76
C THR A 142 -3.27 -12.37 7.66
N GLY A 143 -3.85 -12.34 6.44
CA GLY A 143 -5.29 -12.53 6.21
C GLY A 143 -5.75 -13.93 6.63
N MET A 144 -5.00 -14.96 6.26
CA MET A 144 -5.28 -16.34 6.68
C MET A 144 -5.18 -16.50 8.18
N ILE A 145 -4.12 -15.95 8.81
CA ILE A 145 -3.95 -15.95 10.26
C ILE A 145 -5.14 -15.24 10.93
N GLY A 146 -5.59 -14.11 10.38
CA GLY A 146 -6.75 -13.39 10.90
C GLY A 146 -8.05 -14.20 10.82
N ILE A 147 -8.30 -14.90 9.70
CA ILE A 147 -9.46 -15.78 9.54
C ILE A 147 -9.39 -16.95 10.53
N LEU A 148 -8.27 -17.67 10.57
CA LEU A 148 -8.08 -18.79 11.48
C LEU A 148 -8.16 -18.36 12.95
N GLY A 149 -7.62 -17.16 13.27
CA GLY A 149 -7.73 -16.53 14.58
C GLY A 149 -9.17 -16.27 14.97
N TYR A 150 -9.96 -15.70 14.05
CA TYR A 150 -11.37 -15.38 14.28
C TYR A 150 -12.21 -16.62 14.62
N PHE A 151 -12.00 -17.72 13.91
CA PHE A 151 -12.69 -18.99 14.16
C PHE A 151 -12.02 -19.85 15.23
N ASN A 152 -11.01 -19.33 15.93
CA ASN A 152 -10.28 -20.04 16.98
C ASN A 152 -9.79 -21.45 16.56
N ALA A 153 -9.23 -21.53 15.34
CA ALA A 153 -8.91 -22.78 14.66
C ALA A 153 -7.69 -23.54 15.26
N PHE A 154 -6.92 -22.91 16.16
CA PHE A 154 -5.75 -23.50 16.79
C PHE A 154 -5.49 -22.90 18.19
N PRO A 155 -4.75 -23.59 19.09
CA PRO A 155 -4.42 -23.05 20.40
C PRO A 155 -3.68 -21.70 20.32
N GLY A 156 -4.15 -20.67 21.05
CA GLY A 156 -3.56 -19.32 21.00
C GLY A 156 -4.08 -18.44 19.87
N ALA A 157 -5.01 -18.91 19.03
CA ALA A 157 -5.57 -18.18 17.90
C ALA A 157 -6.21 -16.83 18.31
N ALA A 158 -6.69 -16.71 19.54
CA ALA A 158 -7.31 -15.49 20.08
C ALA A 158 -6.37 -14.27 20.03
N MET A 159 -5.03 -14.45 20.00
CA MET A 159 -4.09 -13.34 19.87
C MET A 159 -4.22 -12.58 18.53
N PHE A 160 -4.85 -13.17 17.51
CA PHE A 160 -5.08 -12.59 16.19
C PHE A 160 -6.45 -11.92 16.05
N THR A 161 -7.15 -11.73 17.17
CA THR A 161 -8.42 -11.01 17.27
C THR A 161 -8.32 -9.88 18.29
N LEU A 162 -9.20 -8.89 18.15
CA LEU A 162 -9.38 -7.81 19.11
C LEU A 162 -10.86 -7.41 19.10
N TYR A 163 -11.51 -7.38 20.28
CA TYR A 163 -12.96 -7.09 20.41
C TYR A 163 -13.80 -7.93 19.44
N ASP A 164 -13.57 -9.24 19.43
CA ASP A 164 -14.22 -10.21 18.52
C ASP A 164 -14.10 -9.90 17.02
N ARG A 165 -13.08 -9.14 16.61
CA ARG A 165 -12.78 -8.76 15.23
C ARG A 165 -11.44 -9.34 14.81
N ALA A 166 -11.32 -9.80 13.56
CA ALA A 166 -10.04 -10.24 13.02
C ALA A 166 -9.07 -9.06 12.88
N LYS A 167 -7.88 -9.19 13.42
CA LYS A 167 -6.78 -8.22 13.25
C LYS A 167 -5.54 -8.81 12.58
N GLY A 168 -5.54 -10.13 12.31
CA GLY A 168 -4.36 -10.80 11.78
C GLY A 168 -3.12 -10.55 12.65
N ALA A 169 -1.98 -10.38 12.03
CA ALA A 169 -0.73 -10.05 12.70
C ALA A 169 -0.54 -8.52 12.91
N PHE A 170 -1.62 -7.78 13.11
CA PHE A 170 -1.62 -6.35 13.43
C PHE A 170 -2.12 -6.11 14.87
N GLN A 171 -1.93 -4.90 15.36
CA GLN A 171 -2.45 -4.49 16.67
C GLN A 171 -3.94 -4.15 16.61
N ASP A 172 -4.42 -3.61 15.46
CA ASP A 172 -5.78 -3.09 15.31
C ASP A 172 -6.44 -3.61 14.00
N PRO A 173 -7.70 -4.10 14.07
CA PRO A 173 -8.51 -4.43 12.89
C PRO A 173 -8.67 -3.29 11.89
N ASN A 174 -8.65 -2.03 12.35
CA ASN A 174 -8.79 -0.86 11.50
C ASN A 174 -7.52 -0.55 10.68
N VAL A 175 -6.38 -1.15 11.01
CA VAL A 175 -5.14 -1.14 10.21
C VAL A 175 -5.06 -2.38 9.33
N PHE A 176 -5.45 -3.54 9.88
CA PHE A 176 -5.45 -4.83 9.19
C PHE A 176 -6.30 -4.83 7.92
N GLY A 177 -7.56 -4.37 8.01
CA GLY A 177 -8.46 -4.35 6.85
C GLY A 177 -7.94 -3.49 5.69
N PRO A 178 -7.58 -2.22 5.91
CA PRO A 178 -6.94 -1.38 4.89
C PRO A 178 -5.66 -1.96 4.28
N PHE A 179 -4.82 -2.63 5.07
CA PHE A 179 -3.62 -3.32 4.57
C PHE A 179 -3.95 -4.34 3.46
N LEU A 180 -5.06 -5.04 3.56
CA LEU A 180 -5.45 -6.07 2.59
C LEU A 180 -5.97 -5.50 1.25
N THR A 181 -6.25 -4.19 1.18
CA THR A 181 -6.95 -3.57 0.04
C THR A 181 -6.08 -3.50 -1.22
N LEU A 182 -4.82 -3.07 -1.13
CA LEU A 182 -3.96 -2.93 -2.31
C LEU A 182 -3.73 -4.25 -3.06
N PRO A 183 -3.39 -5.37 -2.39
CA PRO A 183 -3.26 -6.66 -3.08
C PRO A 183 -4.58 -7.15 -3.69
N ALA A 184 -5.72 -6.90 -3.03
CA ALA A 184 -7.02 -7.27 -3.59
C ALA A 184 -7.33 -6.50 -4.88
N VAL A 185 -7.12 -5.17 -4.90
CA VAL A 185 -7.26 -4.34 -6.11
C VAL A 185 -6.34 -4.84 -7.23
N PHE A 186 -5.09 -5.17 -6.90
CA PHE A 186 -4.15 -5.72 -7.88
C PHE A 186 -4.60 -7.08 -8.44
N LEU A 187 -5.14 -7.97 -7.60
CA LEU A 187 -5.70 -9.24 -8.06
C LEU A 187 -6.90 -9.04 -8.97
N VAL A 188 -7.82 -8.13 -8.64
CA VAL A 188 -8.97 -7.77 -9.48
C VAL A 188 -8.50 -7.28 -10.85
N GLN A 189 -7.53 -6.36 -10.91
CA GLN A 189 -6.96 -5.90 -12.17
C GLN A 189 -6.41 -7.06 -13.00
N ARG A 190 -5.69 -7.99 -12.39
CA ARG A 190 -5.12 -9.16 -13.09
C ARG A 190 -6.19 -10.12 -13.58
N ILE A 191 -7.27 -10.32 -12.83
CA ILE A 191 -8.42 -11.14 -13.28
C ILE A 191 -9.06 -10.51 -14.52
N VAL A 192 -9.21 -9.18 -14.52
CA VAL A 192 -9.82 -8.46 -15.63
C VAL A 192 -8.92 -8.42 -16.88
N THR A 193 -7.60 -8.21 -16.71
CA THR A 193 -6.67 -7.99 -17.84
C THR A 193 -6.07 -9.27 -18.42
N GLU A 194 -5.87 -10.29 -17.59
CA GLU A 194 -5.24 -11.54 -18.02
C GLU A 194 -6.26 -12.53 -18.63
N ARG A 195 -5.75 -13.69 -19.05
CA ARG A 195 -6.58 -14.77 -19.64
C ARG A 195 -7.51 -15.35 -18.56
N LEU A 196 -8.77 -15.56 -18.90
CA LEU A 196 -9.79 -16.13 -18.00
C LEU A 196 -9.39 -17.52 -17.46
N ALA A 197 -8.66 -18.32 -18.23
CA ALA A 197 -8.13 -19.62 -17.77
C ALA A 197 -7.25 -19.53 -16.51
N THR A 198 -6.63 -18.38 -16.24
CA THR A 198 -5.83 -18.16 -15.03
C THR A 198 -6.61 -17.49 -13.90
N ALA A 199 -7.88 -17.15 -14.12
CA ALA A 199 -8.72 -16.49 -13.12
C ALA A 199 -8.92 -17.31 -11.82
N PRO A 200 -9.15 -18.65 -11.86
CA PRO A 200 -9.31 -19.43 -10.63
C PRO A 200 -8.15 -19.31 -9.66
N LEU A 201 -6.90 -19.25 -10.16
CA LEU A 201 -5.70 -19.09 -9.34
C LEU A 201 -5.63 -17.74 -8.61
N LYS A 202 -6.40 -16.76 -9.05
CA LYS A 202 -6.47 -15.40 -8.47
C LYS A 202 -7.73 -15.19 -7.64
N LEU A 203 -8.79 -15.94 -7.95
CA LEU A 203 -10.05 -15.87 -7.20
C LEU A 203 -9.91 -16.42 -5.78
N ILE A 204 -9.13 -17.49 -5.58
CA ILE A 204 -8.89 -18.04 -4.23
C ILE A 204 -8.19 -17.01 -3.32
N PRO A 205 -7.02 -16.44 -3.67
CA PRO A 205 -6.42 -15.40 -2.86
C PRO A 205 -7.31 -14.17 -2.69
N LEU A 206 -8.06 -13.77 -3.72
CA LEU A 206 -9.01 -12.66 -3.60
C LEU A 206 -10.12 -12.96 -2.60
N ALA A 207 -10.69 -14.17 -2.61
CA ALA A 207 -11.71 -14.60 -1.65
C ALA A 207 -11.18 -14.61 -0.21
N ILE A 208 -9.95 -15.08 0.01
CA ILE A 208 -9.28 -15.03 1.32
C ILE A 208 -9.16 -13.57 1.81
N LEU A 209 -8.66 -12.67 0.97
CA LEU A 209 -8.52 -11.26 1.34
C LEU A 209 -9.87 -10.60 1.61
N THR A 210 -10.89 -10.89 0.78
CA THR A 210 -12.25 -10.36 0.95
C THR A 210 -12.87 -10.82 2.26
N LEU A 211 -12.76 -12.12 2.59
CA LEU A 211 -13.24 -12.65 3.86
C LEU A 211 -12.49 -12.04 5.05
N ALA A 212 -11.18 -11.89 4.96
CA ALA A 212 -10.38 -11.28 6.02
C ALA A 212 -10.76 -9.80 6.25
N VAL A 213 -10.97 -9.03 5.18
CA VAL A 213 -11.49 -7.65 5.27
C VAL A 213 -12.89 -7.64 5.90
N PHE A 214 -13.77 -8.54 5.50
CA PHE A 214 -15.12 -8.66 6.08
C PHE A 214 -15.04 -8.93 7.60
N LEU A 215 -14.26 -9.92 8.02
CA LEU A 215 -14.10 -10.31 9.42
C LEU A 215 -13.31 -9.28 10.26
N SER A 216 -12.71 -8.26 9.65
CA SER A 216 -12.15 -7.13 10.39
C SER A 216 -13.24 -6.28 11.05
N PHE A 217 -14.49 -6.36 10.60
CA PHE A 217 -15.62 -5.55 11.05
C PHE A 217 -15.30 -4.05 11.17
N SER A 218 -14.43 -3.57 10.26
CA SER A 218 -14.08 -2.17 10.13
C SER A 218 -14.87 -1.54 8.99
N ARG A 219 -15.83 -0.68 9.32
CA ARG A 219 -16.64 0.05 8.30
C ARG A 219 -15.76 0.85 7.34
N ALA A 220 -14.72 1.51 7.87
CA ALA A 220 -13.75 2.24 7.06
C ALA A 220 -12.98 1.32 6.10
N ALA A 221 -12.59 0.12 6.55
CA ALA A 221 -11.93 -0.87 5.70
C ALA A 221 -12.87 -1.41 4.61
N TRP A 222 -14.13 -1.69 4.93
CA TRP A 222 -15.13 -2.12 3.95
C TRP A 222 -15.36 -1.05 2.88
N GLY A 223 -15.53 0.21 3.31
CA GLY A 223 -15.68 1.35 2.39
C GLY A 223 -14.46 1.55 1.51
N LEU A 224 -13.26 1.53 2.09
CA LEU A 224 -12.00 1.62 1.36
C LEU A 224 -11.85 0.51 0.32
N TYR A 225 -12.14 -0.74 0.71
CA TYR A 225 -12.05 -1.92 -0.15
C TYR A 225 -12.97 -1.81 -1.36
N ALA A 226 -14.26 -1.55 -1.12
CA ALA A 226 -15.26 -1.41 -2.18
C ALA A 226 -14.93 -0.22 -3.09
N PHE A 227 -14.66 0.95 -2.51
CA PHE A 227 -14.31 2.15 -3.27
C PHE A 227 -13.07 1.93 -4.15
N SER A 228 -11.99 1.35 -3.60
CA SER A 228 -10.74 1.16 -4.33
C SER A 228 -10.88 0.20 -5.51
N ILE A 229 -11.67 -0.88 -5.36
CA ILE A 229 -11.99 -1.80 -6.45
C ILE A 229 -12.79 -1.07 -7.53
N LEU A 230 -13.86 -0.35 -7.14
CA LEU A 230 -14.72 0.39 -8.08
C LEU A 230 -13.94 1.48 -8.81
N ALA A 231 -13.10 2.24 -8.11
CA ALA A 231 -12.23 3.26 -8.70
C ALA A 231 -11.25 2.64 -9.71
N SER A 232 -10.60 1.53 -9.34
CA SER A 232 -9.67 0.84 -10.24
C SER A 232 -10.36 0.33 -11.49
N VAL A 233 -11.52 -0.31 -11.37
CA VAL A 233 -12.34 -0.78 -12.49
C VAL A 233 -12.80 0.41 -13.34
N GLY A 234 -13.23 1.50 -12.71
CA GLY A 234 -13.61 2.74 -13.39
C GLY A 234 -12.47 3.31 -14.24
N PHE A 235 -11.24 3.40 -13.70
CA PHE A 235 -10.07 3.86 -14.47
C PHE A 235 -9.73 2.92 -15.63
N MET A 236 -9.90 1.60 -15.45
CA MET A 236 -9.71 0.64 -16.54
C MET A 236 -10.74 0.83 -17.65
N LEU A 237 -12.01 1.10 -17.32
CA LEU A 237 -13.08 1.39 -18.29
C LEU A 237 -12.88 2.72 -19.01
N LEU A 238 -12.30 3.73 -18.32
CA LEU A 238 -11.97 5.00 -18.95
C LEU A 238 -10.83 4.86 -19.96
N LYS A 239 -9.87 3.98 -19.67
CA LYS A 239 -8.75 3.71 -20.58
C LYS A 239 -9.17 2.87 -21.77
N GLU A 240 -9.84 1.76 -21.54
CA GLU A 240 -10.20 0.77 -22.55
C GLU A 240 -11.66 0.95 -22.98
N ARG A 241 -11.89 1.15 -24.27
CA ARG A 241 -13.22 1.47 -24.83
C ARG A 241 -13.89 0.31 -25.56
N SER A 242 -13.23 -0.86 -25.69
CA SER A 242 -13.79 -1.98 -26.44
C SER A 242 -15.03 -2.57 -25.74
N SER A 243 -16.08 -2.85 -26.52
CA SER A 243 -17.33 -3.45 -26.00
C SER A 243 -17.09 -4.84 -25.39
N ALA A 244 -16.19 -5.63 -25.98
CA ALA A 244 -15.79 -6.94 -25.46
C ALA A 244 -15.17 -6.85 -24.07
N PHE A 245 -14.31 -5.84 -23.84
CA PHE A 245 -13.70 -5.60 -22.55
C PHE A 245 -14.74 -5.17 -21.49
N ARG A 246 -15.67 -4.28 -21.86
CA ARG A 246 -16.78 -3.87 -20.97
C ARG A 246 -17.68 -5.04 -20.58
N LEU A 247 -18.01 -5.90 -21.55
CA LEU A 247 -18.79 -7.12 -21.29
C LEU A 247 -18.04 -8.07 -20.34
N LYS A 248 -16.73 -8.24 -20.55
CA LYS A 248 -15.87 -9.04 -19.67
C LYS A 248 -15.89 -8.49 -18.23
N ILE A 249 -15.76 -7.17 -18.05
CA ILE A 249 -15.85 -6.54 -16.73
C ILE A 249 -17.22 -6.77 -16.11
N ALA A 250 -18.30 -6.55 -16.84
CA ALA A 250 -19.66 -6.77 -16.35
C ALA A 250 -19.88 -8.22 -15.89
N ALA A 251 -19.41 -9.20 -16.66
CA ALA A 251 -19.49 -10.60 -16.30
C ALA A 251 -18.66 -10.92 -15.03
N ILE A 252 -17.43 -10.43 -14.94
CA ILE A 252 -16.56 -10.62 -13.76
C ILE A 252 -17.18 -9.93 -12.53
N ALA A 253 -17.73 -8.73 -12.69
CA ALA A 253 -18.40 -8.01 -11.61
C ALA A 253 -19.64 -8.77 -11.12
N ALA A 254 -20.48 -9.28 -12.03
CA ALA A 254 -21.65 -10.09 -11.67
C ALA A 254 -21.25 -11.35 -10.89
N VAL A 255 -20.25 -12.10 -11.38
CA VAL A 255 -19.70 -13.27 -10.66
C VAL A 255 -19.13 -12.87 -9.30
N GLY A 256 -18.37 -11.76 -9.25
CA GLY A 256 -17.80 -11.24 -8.00
C GLY A 256 -18.87 -10.88 -6.96
N VAL A 257 -19.95 -10.23 -7.38
CA VAL A 257 -21.08 -9.89 -6.50
C VAL A 257 -21.77 -11.16 -5.99
N VAL A 258 -22.05 -12.12 -6.86
CA VAL A 258 -22.64 -13.40 -6.46
C VAL A 258 -21.75 -14.13 -5.47
N MET A 259 -20.44 -14.22 -5.74
CA MET A 259 -19.48 -14.86 -4.83
C MET A 259 -19.37 -14.13 -3.49
N MET A 260 -19.39 -12.80 -3.49
CA MET A 260 -19.41 -12.01 -2.25
C MET A 260 -20.67 -12.27 -1.43
N ILE A 261 -21.84 -12.27 -2.06
CA ILE A 261 -23.11 -12.60 -1.39
C ILE A 261 -23.04 -14.00 -0.78
N LEU A 262 -22.55 -14.99 -1.53
CA LEU A 262 -22.43 -16.37 -1.02
C LEU A 262 -21.47 -16.44 0.17
N VAL A 263 -20.32 -15.78 0.12
CA VAL A 263 -19.36 -15.73 1.23
C VAL A 263 -19.99 -15.10 2.47
N VAL A 264 -20.70 -13.98 2.30
CA VAL A 264 -21.40 -13.31 3.40
C VAL A 264 -22.51 -14.18 3.96
N LEU A 265 -23.34 -14.80 3.12
CA LEU A 265 -24.41 -15.69 3.58
C LEU A 265 -23.89 -16.91 4.36
N VAL A 266 -22.78 -17.50 3.91
CA VAL A 266 -22.11 -18.59 4.63
C VAL A 266 -21.55 -18.09 5.96
N ALA A 267 -20.88 -16.92 5.97
CA ALA A 267 -20.32 -16.34 7.19
C ALA A 267 -21.42 -15.99 8.21
N LEU A 268 -22.57 -15.47 7.77
CA LEU A 268 -23.72 -15.13 8.63
C LEU A 268 -24.43 -16.33 9.24
N GLN A 269 -24.13 -17.58 8.82
CA GLN A 269 -24.62 -18.78 9.51
C GLN A 269 -24.01 -18.97 10.90
N SER A 270 -22.89 -18.29 11.19
CA SER A 270 -22.31 -18.24 12.52
C SER A 270 -22.99 -17.14 13.35
N ASP A 271 -23.58 -17.47 14.49
CA ASP A 271 -24.22 -16.50 15.39
C ASP A 271 -23.27 -15.36 15.78
N LYS A 272 -22.00 -15.68 15.99
CA LYS A 272 -20.95 -14.71 16.31
C LYS A 272 -20.74 -13.69 15.17
N VAL A 273 -20.72 -14.15 13.93
CA VAL A 273 -20.57 -13.27 12.75
C VAL A 273 -21.82 -12.44 12.53
N SER A 274 -22.98 -13.08 12.65
CA SER A 274 -24.28 -12.44 12.44
C SER A 274 -24.52 -11.29 13.43
N SER A 275 -24.32 -11.53 14.73
CA SER A 275 -24.51 -10.50 15.76
C SER A 275 -23.60 -9.28 15.54
N LEU A 276 -22.28 -9.50 15.30
CA LEU A 276 -21.36 -8.43 15.01
C LEU A 276 -21.65 -7.71 13.71
N PHE A 277 -22.09 -8.43 12.67
CA PHE A 277 -22.42 -7.81 11.39
C PHE A 277 -23.58 -6.83 11.54
N PHE A 278 -24.69 -7.25 12.17
CA PHE A 278 -25.84 -6.37 12.35
C PHE A 278 -25.51 -5.19 13.26
N GLU A 279 -24.78 -5.41 14.36
CA GLU A 279 -24.29 -4.31 15.20
C GLU A 279 -23.48 -3.29 14.40
N ARG A 280 -22.54 -3.75 13.56
CA ARG A 280 -21.65 -2.86 12.79
C ARG A 280 -22.29 -2.29 11.52
N ALA A 281 -23.35 -2.89 11.00
CA ALA A 281 -24.07 -2.37 9.84
C ALA A 281 -24.98 -1.19 10.19
N GLU A 282 -25.29 -0.96 11.47
CA GLU A 282 -25.99 0.25 11.89
C GLU A 282 -25.21 1.51 11.53
N LEU A 283 -25.87 2.43 10.82
CA LEU A 283 -25.26 3.68 10.35
C LEU A 283 -24.95 4.65 11.50
N VAL A 284 -25.78 4.63 12.55
CA VAL A 284 -25.63 5.49 13.71
C VAL A 284 -25.22 4.64 14.91
N GLN A 285 -24.03 4.85 15.39
CA GLN A 285 -23.50 4.17 16.58
C GLN A 285 -23.54 5.13 17.78
N SER A 286 -23.80 4.62 18.96
CA SER A 286 -23.86 5.43 20.18
C SER A 286 -22.57 6.19 20.46
N TYR A 287 -21.41 5.61 20.10
CA TYR A 287 -20.11 6.25 20.26
C TYR A 287 -19.80 7.36 19.24
N ASP A 288 -20.52 7.41 18.10
CA ASP A 288 -20.38 8.50 17.10
C ASP A 288 -21.18 9.75 17.52
N SER A 289 -22.33 9.57 18.21
CA SER A 289 -23.30 10.63 18.56
C SER A 289 -23.35 11.00 20.04
N ALA A 290 -22.60 10.32 20.92
CA ALA A 290 -22.54 10.63 22.36
C ALA A 290 -21.97 12.05 22.60
N ARG A 291 -22.15 12.58 23.83
CA ARG A 291 -21.70 13.93 24.24
C ARG A 291 -20.20 14.19 23.95
N LEU A 292 -19.37 13.14 23.94
CA LEU A 292 -17.98 13.16 23.50
C LEU A 292 -17.77 12.15 22.35
N GLY A 293 -18.77 12.03 21.48
CA GLY A 293 -18.66 11.18 20.29
C GLY A 293 -17.67 11.74 19.26
N ARG A 294 -17.36 10.97 18.22
CA ARG A 294 -16.34 11.30 17.23
C ARG A 294 -16.50 12.72 16.65
N PHE A 295 -17.71 13.11 16.27
CA PHE A 295 -17.94 14.42 15.65
C PHE A 295 -17.82 15.58 16.65
N ALA A 296 -18.17 15.36 17.93
CA ALA A 296 -17.93 16.35 18.98
C ALA A 296 -16.42 16.56 19.17
N ARG A 297 -15.63 15.50 19.17
CA ARG A 297 -14.16 15.57 19.24
C ARG A 297 -13.53 16.28 18.03
N HIS A 298 -14.12 16.14 16.83
CA HIS A 298 -13.69 16.91 15.66
C HIS A 298 -13.82 18.41 15.87
N LEU A 299 -14.96 18.86 16.43
CA LEU A 299 -15.17 20.28 16.73
C LEU A 299 -14.19 20.78 17.80
N LEU A 300 -14.04 20.02 18.90
CA LEU A 300 -13.09 20.34 19.97
C LEU A 300 -11.65 20.38 19.45
N GLY A 301 -11.25 19.41 18.66
CA GLY A 301 -9.91 19.35 18.08
C GLY A 301 -9.64 20.53 17.14
N PHE A 302 -10.65 20.97 16.35
CA PHE A 302 -10.51 22.14 15.50
C PHE A 302 -10.40 23.43 16.30
N GLN A 303 -11.22 23.62 17.34
CA GLN A 303 -11.14 24.79 18.23
C GLN A 303 -9.77 24.85 18.90
N MET A 304 -9.30 23.72 19.45
CA MET A 304 -7.98 23.63 20.07
C MET A 304 -6.84 23.96 19.08
N ALA A 305 -6.95 23.51 17.82
CA ALA A 305 -5.94 23.79 16.80
C ALA A 305 -5.87 25.28 16.41
N LEU A 306 -6.98 26.03 16.53
CA LEU A 306 -7.00 27.48 16.33
C LEU A 306 -6.29 28.24 17.49
N GLU A 307 -6.39 27.72 18.71
CA GLU A 307 -5.75 28.30 19.89
C GLU A 307 -4.26 27.92 20.00
N HIS A 308 -3.86 26.78 19.40
CA HIS A 308 -2.51 26.22 19.47
C HIS A 308 -1.87 26.08 18.08
N PRO A 309 -1.39 27.14 17.44
CA PRO A 309 -0.82 27.08 16.08
C PRO A 309 0.47 26.24 16.00
N LEU A 310 1.19 26.06 17.12
CA LEU A 310 2.34 25.16 17.21
C LEU A 310 1.93 23.70 17.48
N GLY A 311 0.63 23.41 17.55
CA GLY A 311 0.12 22.11 17.97
C GLY A 311 0.08 21.95 19.49
N ILE A 312 -0.30 20.76 19.96
CA ILE A 312 -0.33 20.41 21.39
C ILE A 312 0.63 19.26 21.72
N GLY A 313 1.22 18.66 20.69
CA GLY A 313 2.09 17.50 20.78
C GLY A 313 1.42 16.17 20.42
N PRO A 314 2.22 15.22 19.90
CA PRO A 314 1.73 13.90 19.53
C PRO A 314 1.10 13.15 20.70
N LEU A 315 -0.04 12.49 20.43
CA LEU A 315 -0.77 11.66 21.40
C LEU A 315 -1.29 12.40 22.66
N VAL A 316 -1.34 13.73 22.64
CA VAL A 316 -1.83 14.54 23.79
C VAL A 316 -3.35 14.64 23.81
N PHE A 317 -4.00 14.68 22.64
CA PHE A 317 -5.47 14.88 22.56
C PHE A 317 -6.25 13.72 23.16
N GLY A 318 -5.86 12.48 22.87
CA GLY A 318 -6.55 11.26 23.35
C GLY A 318 -6.68 11.17 24.89
N PRO A 319 -5.61 11.34 25.67
CA PRO A 319 -5.67 11.38 27.13
C PRO A 319 -6.59 12.47 27.70
N ILE A 320 -6.73 13.61 27.02
CA ILE A 320 -7.61 14.72 27.49
C ILE A 320 -9.10 14.40 27.24
N TYR A 321 -9.43 13.80 26.08
CA TYR A 321 -10.82 13.62 25.65
C TYR A 321 -11.26 12.15 25.53
N GLY A 322 -10.46 11.21 26.04
CA GLY A 322 -10.75 9.77 26.09
C GLY A 322 -10.33 8.99 24.85
N GLU A 323 -10.32 9.60 23.67
CA GLU A 323 -9.86 9.04 22.40
C GLU A 323 -9.32 10.13 21.48
N ASP A 324 -8.48 9.76 20.49
CA ASP A 324 -7.99 10.66 19.47
C ASP A 324 -9.09 11.20 18.56
N THR A 325 -8.75 12.20 17.72
CA THR A 325 -9.68 12.84 16.79
C THR A 325 -10.21 11.88 15.73
N HIS A 326 -9.48 10.80 15.40
CA HIS A 326 -9.76 9.91 14.28
C HIS A 326 -10.00 10.67 12.97
N ASN A 327 -9.17 11.67 12.72
CA ASN A 327 -9.21 12.52 11.54
C ASN A 327 -7.81 13.01 11.24
N ILE A 328 -7.23 12.57 10.11
CA ILE A 328 -5.83 12.88 9.75
C ILE A 328 -5.55 14.38 9.63
N TRP A 329 -6.54 15.17 9.23
CA TRP A 329 -6.36 16.63 9.08
C TRP A 329 -6.25 17.33 10.44
N LEU A 330 -7.11 16.96 11.37
CA LEU A 330 -7.06 17.45 12.75
C LEU A 330 -5.82 16.94 13.48
N LYS A 331 -5.49 15.67 13.28
CA LYS A 331 -4.26 15.09 13.83
C LYS A 331 -3.02 15.82 13.30
N ALA A 332 -2.99 16.16 12.01
CA ALA A 332 -1.89 16.95 11.45
C ALA A 332 -1.78 18.34 12.07
N LEU A 333 -2.90 18.99 12.40
CA LEU A 333 -2.91 20.28 13.10
C LEU A 333 -2.42 20.16 14.54
N LEU A 334 -2.88 19.17 15.27
CA LEU A 334 -2.63 19.02 16.72
C LEU A 334 -1.26 18.38 17.01
N ASP A 335 -0.93 17.30 16.32
CA ASP A 335 0.28 16.51 16.57
C ASP A 335 1.49 17.01 15.78
N TYR A 336 1.26 17.68 14.62
CA TYR A 336 2.32 18.13 13.70
C TYR A 336 2.31 19.64 13.44
N SER A 337 1.56 20.41 14.20
CA SER A 337 1.42 21.88 14.06
C SER A 337 0.81 22.32 12.72
N TRP A 338 0.56 23.64 12.59
CA TRP A 338 0.13 24.22 11.30
C TRP A 338 1.17 24.05 10.19
N LEU A 339 2.46 23.97 10.51
CA LEU A 339 3.50 23.68 9.53
C LEU A 339 3.36 22.27 8.94
N GLY A 340 3.18 21.26 9.80
CA GLY A 340 2.97 19.89 9.37
C GLY A 340 1.66 19.74 8.61
N PHE A 341 0.59 20.37 9.07
CA PHE A 341 -0.69 20.39 8.37
C PHE A 341 -0.59 20.98 6.96
N ALA A 342 0.06 22.13 6.80
CA ALA A 342 0.29 22.74 5.50
C ALA A 342 1.10 21.81 4.57
N ALA A 343 2.16 21.21 5.10
CA ALA A 343 2.95 20.23 4.36
C ALA A 343 2.11 19.01 3.93
N TRP A 344 1.25 18.48 4.82
CA TRP A 344 0.38 17.35 4.54
C TRP A 344 -0.69 17.66 3.50
N ILE A 345 -1.30 18.83 3.55
CA ILE A 345 -2.25 19.30 2.51
C ILE A 345 -1.55 19.35 1.15
N VAL A 346 -0.43 20.08 1.07
CA VAL A 346 0.32 20.22 -0.19
C VAL A 346 0.74 18.84 -0.71
N PHE A 347 1.26 17.99 0.15
CA PHE A 347 1.65 16.63 -0.19
C PHE A 347 0.49 15.82 -0.75
N THR A 348 -0.67 15.85 -0.08
CA THR A 348 -1.85 15.08 -0.48
C THR A 348 -2.37 15.53 -1.84
N PHE A 349 -2.60 16.83 -2.03
CA PHE A 349 -3.13 17.35 -3.29
C PHE A 349 -2.13 17.26 -4.45
N LEU A 350 -0.83 17.45 -4.18
CA LEU A 350 0.21 17.26 -5.17
C LEU A 350 0.30 15.80 -5.63
N THR A 351 0.21 14.84 -4.70
CA THR A 351 0.22 13.40 -5.00
C THR A 351 -1.01 13.02 -5.83
N LEU A 352 -2.21 13.53 -5.47
CA LEU A 352 -3.42 13.33 -6.25
C LEU A 352 -3.29 13.90 -7.66
N ALA A 353 -2.87 15.15 -7.80
CA ALA A 353 -2.76 15.83 -9.09
C ALA A 353 -1.71 15.18 -10.00
N MET A 354 -0.51 14.93 -9.48
CA MET A 354 0.58 14.34 -10.27
C MET A 354 0.29 12.88 -10.62
N GLY A 355 -0.27 12.09 -9.69
CA GLY A 355 -0.68 10.73 -9.94
C GLY A 355 -1.76 10.65 -11.03
N LEU A 356 -2.81 11.48 -10.93
CA LEU A 356 -3.89 11.54 -11.91
C LEU A 356 -3.39 11.90 -13.33
N LYS A 357 -2.48 12.88 -13.42
CA LYS A 357 -1.89 13.33 -14.69
C LYS A 357 -1.23 12.20 -15.50
N ILE A 358 -0.69 11.21 -14.82
CA ILE A 358 0.05 10.10 -15.46
C ILE A 358 -0.71 8.76 -15.44
N LEU A 359 -1.84 8.69 -14.75
CA LEU A 359 -2.58 7.47 -14.43
C LEU A 359 -2.97 6.63 -15.65
N LEU A 360 -3.42 7.29 -16.72
CA LEU A 360 -3.92 6.63 -17.93
C LEU A 360 -2.87 6.52 -19.04
N ARG A 361 -1.63 6.94 -18.81
CA ARG A 361 -0.55 6.84 -19.79
C ARG A 361 -0.13 5.38 -19.98
N GLU A 362 0.07 4.97 -21.22
CA GLU A 362 0.56 3.62 -21.53
C GLU A 362 2.03 3.47 -21.15
N ARG A 363 2.28 2.80 -20.04
CA ARG A 363 3.60 2.53 -19.48
C ARG A 363 3.64 1.13 -18.87
N PRO A 364 4.78 0.46 -18.83
CA PRO A 364 4.91 -0.86 -18.19
C PRO A 364 4.57 -0.87 -16.71
N TRP A 365 4.72 0.26 -16.03
CA TRP A 365 4.39 0.42 -14.60
C TRP A 365 2.97 0.92 -14.36
N GLN A 366 2.20 1.25 -15.40
CA GLN A 366 0.87 1.81 -15.27
C GLN A 366 -0.12 0.95 -14.48
N PRO A 367 -0.19 -0.40 -14.63
CA PRO A 367 -1.13 -1.19 -13.83
C PRO A 367 -0.87 -1.09 -12.33
N TYR A 368 0.40 -1.04 -11.93
CA TYR A 368 0.81 -0.87 -10.54
C TYR A 368 0.45 0.51 -10.00
N LEU A 369 0.72 1.56 -10.78
CA LEU A 369 0.30 2.91 -10.45
C LEU A 369 -1.21 3.01 -10.28
N MET A 370 -1.99 2.43 -11.18
CA MET A 370 -3.46 2.48 -11.15
C MET A 370 -4.02 1.82 -9.89
N ALA A 371 -3.48 0.65 -9.49
CA ALA A 371 -3.87 0.00 -8.25
C ALA A 371 -3.52 0.87 -7.02
N ALA A 372 -2.27 1.33 -6.92
CA ALA A 372 -1.84 2.18 -5.80
C ALA A 372 -2.63 3.49 -5.73
N TYR A 373 -2.87 4.14 -6.87
CA TYR A 373 -3.60 5.40 -6.93
C TYR A 373 -5.08 5.24 -6.53
N SER A 374 -5.74 4.17 -6.97
CA SER A 374 -7.13 3.88 -6.57
C SER A 374 -7.26 3.70 -5.07
N VAL A 375 -6.32 2.98 -4.45
CA VAL A 375 -6.28 2.78 -3.01
C VAL A 375 -5.91 4.06 -2.28
N TYR A 376 -4.99 4.87 -2.83
CA TYR A 376 -4.61 6.15 -2.25
C TYR A 376 -5.78 7.15 -2.16
N VAL A 377 -6.56 7.29 -3.25
CA VAL A 377 -7.77 8.13 -3.22
C VAL A 377 -8.73 7.68 -2.13
N GLY A 378 -8.90 6.36 -1.97
CA GLY A 378 -9.69 5.80 -0.87
C GLY A 378 -9.11 6.12 0.51
N HIS A 379 -7.79 6.07 0.69
CA HIS A 379 -7.13 6.46 1.96
C HIS A 379 -7.36 7.94 2.29
N VAL A 380 -7.29 8.82 1.29
CA VAL A 380 -7.61 10.24 1.49
C VAL A 380 -9.07 10.42 1.95
N ALA A 381 -10.00 9.64 1.39
CA ALA A 381 -11.40 9.69 1.79
C ALA A 381 -11.62 9.20 3.24
N ILE A 382 -11.06 8.03 3.60
CA ILE A 382 -11.23 7.49 4.96
C ILE A 382 -10.43 8.26 6.02
N GLY A 383 -9.39 9.01 5.64
CA GLY A 383 -8.61 9.86 6.52
C GLY A 383 -9.45 10.94 7.24
N ASN A 384 -10.67 11.21 6.75
CA ASN A 384 -11.62 12.09 7.45
C ASN A 384 -12.27 11.45 8.70
N VAL A 385 -12.14 10.14 8.85
CA VAL A 385 -12.78 9.37 9.94
C VAL A 385 -11.83 8.40 10.64
N ILE A 386 -10.55 8.40 10.26
CA ILE A 386 -9.51 7.59 10.89
C ILE A 386 -8.12 8.20 10.68
N ASP A 387 -7.22 7.97 11.61
CA ASP A 387 -5.82 8.41 11.53
C ASP A 387 -5.03 7.43 10.65
N THR A 388 -4.31 7.96 9.66
CA THR A 388 -3.57 7.17 8.67
C THR A 388 -2.07 7.48 8.64
N ASP A 389 -1.62 8.37 9.49
CA ASP A 389 -0.27 8.93 9.53
C ASP A 389 0.82 7.92 9.97
N HIS A 390 0.44 6.84 10.66
CA HIS A 390 1.37 5.79 11.09
C HIS A 390 1.15 4.43 10.38
N TRP A 391 0.42 4.41 9.27
CA TRP A 391 0.18 3.18 8.53
C TRP A 391 1.30 2.88 7.53
N ARG A 392 2.11 1.88 7.80
CA ARG A 392 3.25 1.42 6.98
C ARG A 392 2.91 1.24 5.50
N HIS A 393 1.78 0.62 5.24
CA HIS A 393 1.29 0.39 3.88
C HIS A 393 0.89 1.69 3.15
N HIS A 394 0.47 2.72 3.86
CA HIS A 394 0.17 4.03 3.28
C HIS A 394 1.45 4.69 2.74
N TYR A 395 2.55 4.61 3.51
CA TYR A 395 3.86 5.11 3.06
C TYR A 395 4.46 4.28 1.92
N LEU A 396 4.21 2.96 1.87
CA LEU A 396 4.54 2.15 0.70
C LEU A 396 3.77 2.63 -0.55
N ILE A 397 2.47 2.93 -0.41
CA ILE A 397 1.64 3.48 -1.50
C ILE A 397 2.20 4.83 -1.98
N PHE A 398 2.62 5.72 -1.07
CA PHE A 398 3.34 6.96 -1.43
C PHE A 398 4.58 6.65 -2.26
N GLY A 399 5.40 5.73 -1.80
CA GLY A 399 6.62 5.30 -2.50
C GLY A 399 6.33 4.76 -3.90
N ILE A 400 5.27 3.97 -4.08
CA ILE A 400 4.86 3.45 -5.39
C ILE A 400 4.44 4.59 -6.33
N ILE A 401 3.55 5.48 -5.88
CA ILE A 401 3.04 6.57 -6.70
C ILE A 401 4.19 7.51 -7.11
N TRP A 402 5.02 7.96 -6.17
CA TRP A 402 6.12 8.87 -6.43
C TRP A 402 7.25 8.22 -7.21
N GLY A 403 7.51 6.93 -7.03
CA GLY A 403 8.40 6.16 -7.87
C GLY A 403 7.94 6.13 -9.33
N CYS A 404 6.64 5.94 -9.58
CA CYS A 404 6.05 6.00 -10.91
C CYS A 404 6.08 7.42 -11.51
N ILE A 405 5.90 8.48 -10.70
CA ILE A 405 6.04 9.87 -11.12
C ILE A 405 7.49 10.15 -11.57
N ALA A 406 8.46 9.69 -10.79
CA ALA A 406 9.89 9.83 -11.12
C ALA A 406 10.26 9.04 -12.40
N LEU A 407 9.73 7.81 -12.56
CA LEU A 407 9.89 7.02 -13.78
C LEU A 407 9.30 7.74 -15.00
N GLU A 408 8.12 8.31 -14.89
CA GLU A 408 7.49 9.05 -16.00
C GLU A 408 8.32 10.28 -16.39
N ARG A 409 8.86 11.02 -15.40
CA ARG A 409 9.75 12.13 -15.68
C ARG A 409 11.01 11.68 -16.43
N ARG A 410 11.64 10.58 -16.00
CA ARG A 410 12.80 10.00 -16.69
C ARG A 410 12.45 9.51 -18.09
N TRP A 411 11.28 8.91 -18.27
CA TRP A 411 10.79 8.49 -19.58
C TRP A 411 10.67 9.68 -20.54
N GLN A 412 10.08 10.78 -20.09
CA GLN A 412 9.93 11.99 -20.90
C GLN A 412 11.27 12.62 -21.28
N MET A 413 12.31 12.45 -20.45
CA MET A 413 13.67 12.89 -20.74
C MET A 413 14.47 11.88 -21.57
N GLY A 414 13.86 10.80 -22.06
CA GLY A 414 14.54 9.75 -22.84
C GLY A 414 15.50 8.86 -22.04
N ALA A 415 15.47 8.94 -20.70
CA ALA A 415 16.39 8.21 -19.83
C ALA A 415 15.94 6.80 -19.44
N VAL A 416 14.74 6.38 -19.83
CA VAL A 416 14.19 5.03 -19.59
C VAL A 416 13.93 4.36 -20.92
N PHE A 417 14.73 3.35 -21.26
CA PHE A 417 14.52 2.52 -22.43
C PHE A 417 13.74 1.26 -22.02
N VAL A 418 12.48 1.18 -22.41
CA VAL A 418 11.74 -0.08 -22.38
C VAL A 418 11.92 -0.72 -23.76
N ARG A 419 12.67 -1.82 -23.85
CA ARG A 419 12.61 -2.65 -25.06
C ARG A 419 11.16 -3.10 -25.24
N PRO A 420 10.50 -2.80 -26.36
CA PRO A 420 9.21 -3.42 -26.64
C PRO A 420 9.40 -4.94 -26.57
N PRO A 421 8.41 -5.72 -26.11
CA PRO A 421 8.47 -7.16 -26.27
C PRO A 421 8.66 -7.42 -27.77
N SER A 422 9.73 -8.15 -28.13
CA SER A 422 9.98 -8.54 -29.50
C SER A 422 8.72 -9.19 -30.04
N ALA A 423 8.15 -8.61 -31.08
CA ALA A 423 6.96 -9.15 -31.71
C ALA A 423 7.28 -10.59 -32.15
N PRO A 424 6.39 -11.58 -31.95
CA PRO A 424 6.63 -12.97 -32.31
C PRO A 424 6.96 -13.18 -33.80
N HIS A 425 6.73 -12.18 -34.65
CA HIS A 425 7.01 -12.20 -36.08
C HIS A 425 8.47 -11.90 -36.42
N GLU A 426 9.14 -10.98 -35.70
CA GLU A 426 10.55 -10.64 -36.01
C GLU A 426 11.53 -11.77 -35.67
N GLN A 427 11.21 -12.59 -34.65
CA GLN A 427 12.01 -13.78 -34.33
C GLN A 427 11.88 -14.88 -35.39
N ARG A 428 10.77 -14.95 -36.15
CA ARG A 428 10.60 -15.93 -37.24
C ARG A 428 11.28 -15.49 -38.53
N GLU A 429 11.42 -14.21 -38.77
CA GLU A 429 12.14 -13.70 -39.97
C GLU A 429 13.66 -13.76 -39.76
N ALA A 430 14.16 -13.46 -38.54
CA ALA A 430 15.59 -13.62 -38.25
C ALA A 430 16.07 -15.09 -38.29
N LEU A 431 15.19 -16.05 -38.05
CA LEU A 431 15.49 -17.48 -38.18
C LEU A 431 15.33 -17.96 -39.65
N ARG A 432 14.66 -17.24 -40.53
CA ARG A 432 14.51 -17.57 -41.95
C ARG A 432 15.61 -16.95 -42.82
N SER A 433 16.31 -15.94 -42.35
CA SER A 433 17.42 -15.28 -43.07
C SER A 433 18.79 -15.92 -42.81
N VAL A 434 18.87 -16.96 -41.98
CA VAL A 434 20.11 -17.72 -41.65
C VAL A 434 20.02 -19.18 -42.11
N GLY A 435 19.01 -19.54 -42.91
CA GLY A 435 18.86 -20.87 -43.49
C GLY A 435 19.11 -20.90 -45.01
#